data_acd453ae033c669f941c833c291d7362
#
_entry.id   acd453ae033c669f941c833c291d7362
#
_cell.length_a   1.000
_cell.length_b   1.000
_cell.length_c   1.000
_cell.angle_alpha   90.00
_cell.angle_beta   90.00
_cell.angle_gamma   90.00
#
_symmetry.space_group_name_H-M   'P 1'
#
loop_
_entity.id
_entity.type
_entity.pdbx_description
1 polymer ?
#
loop_
_entity_poly.entity_id
_entity_poly.type
_entity_poly.pdbx_seq_one_letter_code
_entity_poly.pdbx_strand_id
1 'polypeptide(L)'
;MLLGLFAKNNSRFKFTGLTSDDKGQGVDALKYYYDNFLDLLGISSNVAIKITSRGFLPRGKGEVLLEVNALEKVSPFSLFPPSKFEKIRGLLASTKTNHQICSNIISDLK
;
A
#
# COMPACT_ATOMS: atom_id res chain seq x y z
N MET A 1 -11.54 0.23 5.49
CA MET A 1 -10.52 0.73 6.42
C MET A 1 -11.12 1.70 7.45
N LEU A 2 -11.69 2.84 7.07
CA LEU A 2 -12.21 3.86 8.01
C LEU A 2 -13.24 3.29 8.99
N LEU A 3 -14.21 2.51 8.54
CA LEU A 3 -15.20 1.87 9.43
C LEU A 3 -14.54 0.96 10.48
N GLY A 4 -13.44 0.29 10.13
CA GLY A 4 -12.72 -0.57 11.08
C GLY A 4 -11.98 0.23 12.15
N LEU A 5 -11.49 1.43 11.84
CA LEU A 5 -10.80 2.29 12.82
C LEU A 5 -11.71 2.71 13.97
N PHE A 6 -12.98 2.97 13.68
CA PHE A 6 -13.98 3.39 14.68
C PHE A 6 -14.91 2.25 15.13
N ALA A 7 -14.56 1.01 14.82
CA ALA A 7 -15.28 -0.16 15.33
C ALA A 7 -14.96 -0.40 16.82
N LYS A 8 -15.82 -1.13 17.50
CA LYS A 8 -15.60 -1.50 18.91
C LYS A 8 -14.44 -2.50 19.08
N ASN A 9 -14.18 -3.30 18.05
CA ASN A 9 -13.19 -4.38 18.08
C ASN A 9 -12.22 -4.27 16.92
N ASN A 10 -11.03 -4.83 17.10
CA ASN A 10 -10.06 -4.97 16.03
C ASN A 10 -10.62 -5.81 14.89
N SER A 11 -10.29 -5.45 13.68
CA SER A 11 -10.79 -6.09 12.46
C SER A 11 -9.64 -6.60 11.61
N ARG A 12 -9.83 -7.77 10.99
CA ARG A 12 -8.88 -8.35 10.06
C ARG A 12 -9.62 -8.78 8.81
N PHE A 13 -9.15 -8.32 7.65
CA PHE A 13 -9.73 -8.62 6.35
C PHE A 13 -8.69 -9.28 5.46
N LYS A 14 -9.09 -10.37 4.81
CA LYS A 14 -8.28 -11.05 3.82
C LYS A 14 -8.92 -10.86 2.45
N PHE A 15 -8.16 -10.27 1.53
CA PHE A 15 -8.56 -10.08 0.14
C PHE A 15 -7.77 -11.02 -0.75
N THR A 16 -8.46 -11.64 -1.70
CA THR A 16 -7.84 -12.54 -2.68
C THR A 16 -8.20 -12.10 -4.09
N GLY A 17 -7.24 -12.10 -5.00
CA GLY A 17 -7.49 -11.68 -6.39
C GLY A 17 -6.25 -11.12 -7.09
N LEU A 18 -6.48 -10.17 -7.98
CA LEU A 18 -5.42 -9.41 -8.62
C LEU A 18 -4.90 -8.33 -7.67
N THR A 19 -3.59 -8.19 -7.58
CA THR A 19 -2.96 -7.09 -6.82
C THR A 19 -2.50 -5.96 -7.72
N SER A 20 -2.46 -6.19 -9.03
CA SER A 20 -2.15 -5.18 -10.03
C SER A 20 -2.72 -5.60 -11.37
N ASP A 21 -3.31 -4.65 -12.09
CA ASP A 21 -3.78 -4.77 -13.46
C ASP A 21 -3.56 -3.44 -14.22
N ASP A 22 -4.02 -3.39 -15.46
CA ASP A 22 -3.95 -2.22 -16.34
C ASP A 22 -5.11 -1.24 -16.18
N LYS A 23 -6.11 -1.58 -15.36
CA LYS A 23 -7.37 -0.82 -15.22
C LYS A 23 -7.44 0.00 -13.95
N GLY A 24 -6.61 -0.31 -12.97
CA GLY A 24 -6.69 0.31 -11.68
C GLY A 24 -5.35 0.45 -10.97
N GLN A 25 -5.41 1.07 -9.80
CA GLN A 25 -4.25 1.27 -8.95
C GLN A 25 -3.83 -0.05 -8.30
N GLY A 26 -2.58 -0.45 -8.49
CA GLY A 26 -2.03 -1.64 -7.85
C GLY A 26 -1.98 -1.51 -6.32
N VAL A 27 -2.10 -2.64 -5.63
CA VAL A 27 -2.10 -2.69 -4.15
C VAL A 27 -0.79 -2.18 -3.56
N ASP A 28 0.34 -2.35 -4.25
CA ASP A 28 1.63 -1.81 -3.81
C ASP A 28 1.60 -0.27 -3.76
N ALA A 29 1.01 0.37 -4.76
CA ALA A 29 0.84 1.83 -4.80
C ALA A 29 -0.13 2.31 -3.71
N LEU A 30 -1.26 1.61 -3.55
CA LEU A 30 -2.22 1.91 -2.48
C LEU A 30 -1.58 1.77 -1.10
N LYS A 31 -0.83 0.70 -0.86
CA LYS A 31 -0.11 0.50 0.39
C LYS A 31 0.84 1.65 0.68
N TYR A 32 1.68 2.02 -0.29
CA TYR A 32 2.63 3.11 -0.14
C TYR A 32 1.93 4.45 0.19
N TYR A 33 0.84 4.74 -0.52
CA TYR A 33 0.05 5.94 -0.29
C TYR A 33 -0.57 5.96 1.11
N TYR A 34 -1.21 4.86 1.51
CA TYR A 34 -1.87 4.78 2.81
C TYR A 34 -0.88 4.74 3.97
N ASP A 35 0.24 4.05 3.87
CA ASP A 35 1.26 4.04 4.92
C ASP A 35 1.73 5.48 5.23
N ASN A 36 2.07 6.27 4.20
CA ASN A 36 2.47 7.67 4.39
C ASN A 36 1.33 8.55 4.93
N PHE A 37 0.11 8.35 4.46
CA PHE A 37 -1.05 9.10 4.93
C PHE A 37 -1.40 8.79 6.39
N LEU A 38 -1.32 7.53 6.79
CA LEU A 38 -1.58 7.10 8.17
C LEU A 38 -0.48 7.59 9.12
N ASP A 39 0.77 7.64 8.67
CA ASP A 39 1.88 8.23 9.43
C ASP A 39 1.61 9.72 9.69
N LEU A 40 1.16 10.45 8.68
CA LEU A 40 0.81 11.86 8.80
C LEU A 40 -0.33 12.10 9.80
N LEU A 41 -1.29 11.17 9.88
CA LEU A 41 -2.37 11.19 10.86
C LEU A 41 -1.95 10.69 12.26
N GLY A 42 -0.74 10.16 12.40
CA GLY A 42 -0.24 9.58 13.67
C GLY A 42 -0.94 8.27 14.08
N ILE A 43 -1.54 7.54 13.12
CA ILE A 43 -2.31 6.31 13.35
C ILE A 43 -1.78 5.10 12.58
N SER A 44 -0.58 5.17 12.06
CA SER A 44 0.05 4.09 11.27
C SER A 44 0.18 2.78 12.06
N SER A 45 0.35 2.84 13.38
CA SER A 45 0.38 1.66 14.25
C SER A 45 -0.94 0.90 14.32
N ASN A 46 -2.06 1.55 13.95
CA ASN A 46 -3.39 0.96 14.03
C ASN A 46 -3.84 0.28 12.75
N VAL A 47 -3.15 0.49 11.64
CA VAL A 47 -3.51 -0.10 10.34
C VAL A 47 -2.28 -0.75 9.72
N ALA A 48 -2.40 -2.00 9.33
CA ALA A 48 -1.34 -2.71 8.62
C ALA A 48 -1.89 -3.34 7.34
N ILE A 49 -1.29 -2.99 6.21
CA ILE A 49 -1.56 -3.62 4.91
C ILE A 49 -0.37 -4.54 4.60
N LYS A 50 -0.61 -5.84 4.54
CA LYS A 50 0.41 -6.86 4.26
C LYS A 50 0.07 -7.55 2.94
N ILE A 51 0.95 -7.45 1.96
CA ILE A 51 0.85 -8.21 0.70
C ILE A 51 1.54 -9.55 0.92
N THR A 52 0.75 -10.61 1.11
CA THR A 52 1.25 -11.96 1.36
C THR A 52 1.70 -12.61 0.05
N SER A 53 0.92 -12.43 -1.02
CA SER A 53 1.33 -12.82 -2.36
C SER A 53 0.82 -11.84 -3.40
N ARG A 54 1.60 -11.64 -4.48
CA ARG A 54 1.18 -10.79 -5.60
C ARG A 54 0.46 -11.63 -6.63
N GLY A 55 -0.66 -11.12 -7.14
CA GLY A 55 -1.46 -11.73 -8.19
C GLY A 55 -1.55 -10.84 -9.41
N PHE A 56 -1.23 -11.42 -10.57
CA PHE A 56 -1.27 -10.78 -11.87
C PHE A 56 -2.11 -11.61 -12.85
N LEU A 57 -2.61 -10.98 -13.91
CA LEU A 57 -3.28 -11.69 -15.00
C LEU A 57 -2.37 -12.77 -15.61
N PRO A 58 -2.92 -13.88 -16.11
CA PRO A 58 -4.36 -14.26 -16.13
C PRO A 58 -4.84 -14.99 -14.87
N ARG A 59 -3.94 -15.39 -13.97
CA ARG A 59 -4.27 -16.32 -12.86
C ARG A 59 -4.76 -15.65 -11.58
N GLY A 60 -4.44 -14.39 -11.35
CA GLY A 60 -4.70 -13.73 -10.08
C GLY A 60 -3.90 -14.35 -8.94
N LYS A 61 -4.60 -14.94 -7.96
CA LYS A 61 -4.03 -15.61 -6.78
C LYS A 61 -3.16 -14.73 -5.87
N GLY A 62 -3.35 -13.42 -5.95
CA GLY A 62 -2.79 -12.49 -4.98
C GLY A 62 -3.55 -12.58 -3.66
N GLU A 63 -2.86 -12.26 -2.57
CA GLU A 63 -3.43 -12.25 -1.25
C GLU A 63 -2.92 -11.02 -0.48
N VAL A 64 -3.86 -10.27 0.08
CA VAL A 64 -3.60 -9.09 0.88
C VAL A 64 -4.34 -9.19 2.21
N LEU A 65 -3.64 -8.96 3.29
CA LEU A 65 -4.19 -8.90 4.62
C LEU A 65 -4.23 -7.44 5.08
N LEU A 66 -5.42 -6.99 5.48
CA LEU A 66 -5.64 -5.70 6.11
C LEU A 66 -5.99 -5.95 7.59
N GLU A 67 -5.15 -5.47 8.48
CA GLU A 67 -5.37 -5.48 9.91
C GLU A 67 -5.67 -4.07 10.38
N VAL A 68 -6.75 -3.89 11.14
CA VAL A 68 -7.19 -2.60 11.65
C VAL A 68 -7.48 -2.74 13.15
N ASN A 69 -6.70 -2.05 13.97
CA ASN A 69 -6.93 -1.93 15.39
C ASN A 69 -7.84 -0.73 15.65
N ALA A 70 -8.85 -0.94 16.48
CA ALA A 70 -9.80 0.10 16.83
C ALA A 70 -9.12 1.31 17.49
N LEU A 71 -9.63 2.49 17.18
CA LEU A 71 -9.19 3.77 17.72
C LEU A 71 -10.32 4.40 18.52
N GLU A 72 -10.01 4.90 19.70
CA GLU A 72 -10.96 5.71 20.46
C GLU A 72 -11.01 7.14 19.95
N LYS A 73 -9.87 7.66 19.50
CA LYS A 73 -9.72 9.08 19.15
C LYS A 73 -8.59 9.28 18.15
N VAL A 74 -8.77 10.18 17.21
CA VAL A 74 -7.71 10.70 16.32
C VAL A 74 -7.26 12.06 16.82
N SER A 75 -5.96 12.27 16.92
CA SER A 75 -5.41 13.57 17.30
C SER A 75 -5.56 14.59 16.17
N PRO A 76 -5.76 15.87 16.48
CA PRO A 76 -5.73 16.91 15.46
C PRO A 76 -4.39 16.92 14.71
N PHE A 77 -4.44 17.13 13.42
CA PHE A 77 -3.24 17.20 12.56
C PHE A 77 -3.33 18.40 11.65
N SER A 78 -2.17 18.91 11.22
CA SER A 78 -2.06 19.98 10.25
C SER A 78 -1.30 19.51 9.03
N LEU A 79 -1.89 19.72 7.85
CA LEU A 79 -1.28 19.44 6.56
C LEU A 79 -0.67 20.71 6.00
N PHE A 80 0.64 20.84 6.10
CA PHE A 80 1.39 21.87 5.38
C PHE A 80 2.12 21.18 4.22
N PRO A 81 1.78 21.46 2.96
CA PRO A 81 2.49 20.89 1.84
C PRO A 81 3.96 21.32 1.88
N PRO A 82 4.91 20.41 1.68
CA PRO A 82 6.32 20.77 1.56
C PRO A 82 6.51 21.67 0.34
N SER A 83 7.32 22.71 0.49
CA SER A 83 7.59 23.68 -0.57
C SER A 83 8.51 23.15 -1.68
N LYS A 84 9.15 22.00 -1.49
CA LYS A 84 10.11 21.39 -2.44
C LYS A 84 10.01 19.87 -2.43
N PHE A 85 10.21 19.28 -3.61
CA PHE A 85 10.40 17.83 -3.72
C PHE A 85 11.83 17.49 -3.26
N GLU A 86 11.94 16.66 -2.24
CA GLU A 86 13.24 16.21 -1.72
C GLU A 86 13.66 14.87 -2.31
N LYS A 87 12.71 14.00 -2.62
CA LYS A 87 12.99 12.62 -3.02
C LYS A 87 11.84 12.00 -3.82
N ILE A 88 12.21 11.28 -4.86
CA ILE A 88 11.31 10.38 -5.61
C ILE A 88 11.67 8.95 -5.25
N ARG A 89 10.68 8.14 -4.90
CA ARG A 89 10.82 6.71 -4.66
C ARG A 89 9.88 5.93 -5.57
N GLY A 90 10.33 4.81 -6.08
CA GLY A 90 9.54 3.91 -6.91
C GLY A 90 9.67 2.46 -6.46
N LEU A 91 8.68 1.66 -6.76
CA LEU A 91 8.66 0.22 -6.59
C LEU A 91 8.41 -0.43 -7.95
N LEU A 92 9.31 -1.30 -8.39
CA LEU A 92 9.12 -2.14 -9.55
C LEU A 92 8.83 -3.57 -9.10
N ALA A 93 7.66 -4.08 -9.44
CA ALA A 93 7.28 -5.47 -9.20
C ALA A 93 7.00 -6.16 -10.53
N SER A 94 7.57 -7.34 -10.73
CA SER A 94 7.37 -8.14 -11.94
C SER A 94 7.16 -9.62 -11.59
N THR A 95 6.50 -10.34 -12.49
CA THR A 95 6.33 -11.78 -12.40
C THR A 95 6.62 -12.43 -13.74
N LYS A 96 7.36 -13.54 -13.74
CA LYS A 96 7.76 -14.29 -14.94
C LYS A 96 8.54 -13.46 -15.98
N THR A 97 9.16 -12.38 -15.57
CA THR A 97 9.97 -11.51 -16.41
C THR A 97 11.45 -11.73 -16.10
N ASN A 98 12.31 -11.62 -17.12
CA ASN A 98 13.74 -11.72 -16.92
C ASN A 98 14.22 -10.60 -15.97
N HIS A 99 15.02 -10.98 -14.97
CA HIS A 99 15.59 -10.06 -13.98
C HIS A 99 16.39 -8.90 -14.63
N GLN A 100 17.03 -9.18 -15.77
CA GLN A 100 17.79 -8.18 -16.53
C GLN A 100 16.92 -7.00 -16.99
N ILE A 101 15.68 -7.27 -17.43
CA ILE A 101 14.74 -6.21 -17.85
C ILE A 101 14.43 -5.28 -16.68
N CYS A 102 14.18 -5.84 -15.50
CA CYS A 102 13.92 -5.04 -14.32
C CYS A 102 15.12 -4.17 -13.91
N SER A 103 16.32 -4.74 -14.01
CA SER A 103 17.57 -4.02 -13.72
C SER A 103 17.81 -2.88 -14.69
N ASN A 104 17.56 -3.08 -15.99
CA ASN A 104 17.68 -2.05 -17.02
C ASN A 104 16.71 -0.88 -16.76
N ILE A 105 15.43 -1.19 -16.48
CA ILE A 105 14.42 -0.15 -16.15
C ILE A 105 14.85 0.67 -14.94
N ILE A 106 15.36 0.03 -13.88
CA ILE A 106 15.84 0.74 -12.68
C ILE A 106 17.05 1.62 -13.00
N SER A 107 17.93 1.15 -13.90
CA SER A 107 19.12 1.91 -14.34
C SER A 107 18.72 3.15 -15.14
N ASP A 108 17.73 3.02 -16.03
CA ASP A 108 17.28 4.10 -16.90
C ASP A 108 16.47 5.19 -16.14
N LEU A 109 15.98 4.88 -14.94
CA LEU A 109 15.22 5.80 -14.08
C LEU A 109 16.10 6.54 -13.05
N LYS A 110 17.38 6.26 -12.97
CA LYS A 110 18.34 6.94 -12.08
C LYS A 110 19.02 8.11 -12.76
#